data_5b7fda2986ad7404f55fc790d1831dfe
#
_entry.id   5b7fda2986ad7404f55fc790d1831dfe
#
_cell.length_a   1.000
_cell.length_b   1.000
_cell.length_c   1.000
_cell.angle_alpha   90.00
_cell.angle_beta   90.00
_cell.angle_gamma   90.00
#
_symmetry.space_group_name_H-M   'P 1'
#
loop_
_entity.id
_entity.type
_entity.pdbx_description
1 polymer ?
#
loop_
_entity_poly.entity_id
_entity_poly.type
_entity_poly.pdbx_seq_one_letter_code
_entity_poly.pdbx_strand_id
1 'polypeptide(L)'
;MAEQVDTVVIGAGVVGLACARTLAQAGRDVILLEKADDIGTGTSSRNSEVIHGGIYYAKDSLKALCCVEGKEMLYEYCASHGVEHNRIGKIIVAITEDEVVKLEELKAKGEANGVHDLTWLDAKQMKEAEPNVTAAAGLMSPSTGIIESHGYMLSLQGELEDRGGMIAFNTPVDGGEVLADGRIRIRAGGDAPMEL
;
A
#
# COMPACT_ATOMS: atom_id res chain seq x y z
N MET A 1 -19.34 31.20 6.93
CA MET A 1 -17.95 31.48 7.40
C MET A 1 -17.20 30.22 7.10
N ALA A 2 -16.02 30.29 6.47
CA ALA A 2 -15.18 29.09 6.28
C ALA A 2 -14.79 28.56 7.65
N GLU A 3 -14.92 27.25 7.84
CA GLU A 3 -14.39 26.59 9.04
C GLU A 3 -12.88 26.51 8.94
N GLN A 4 -12.19 26.67 10.05
CA GLN A 4 -10.74 26.51 10.09
C GLN A 4 -10.39 25.14 10.68
N VAL A 5 -9.69 24.37 9.92
CA VAL A 5 -9.17 23.05 10.32
C VAL A 5 -7.64 23.05 10.22
N ASP A 6 -7.00 22.25 11.02
CA ASP A 6 -5.55 22.19 11.04
C ASP A 6 -5.00 21.43 9.81
N THR A 7 -5.61 20.31 9.45
CA THR A 7 -5.13 19.46 8.37
C THR A 7 -6.29 18.84 7.59
N VAL A 8 -6.24 18.95 6.27
CA VAL A 8 -7.17 18.26 5.38
C VAL A 8 -6.41 17.22 4.56
N VAL A 9 -6.93 15.99 4.52
CA VAL A 9 -6.47 14.92 3.64
C VAL A 9 -7.54 14.69 2.57
N ILE A 10 -7.16 14.56 1.30
CA ILE A 10 -8.08 14.39 0.19
C ILE A 10 -7.98 12.96 -0.34
N GLY A 11 -9.08 12.22 -0.23
CA GLY A 11 -9.25 10.85 -0.70
C GLY A 11 -9.05 9.80 0.39
N ALA A 12 -10.08 8.94 0.61
CA ALA A 12 -10.09 7.84 1.57
C ALA A 12 -9.64 6.49 0.97
N GLY A 13 -8.70 6.52 0.03
CA GLY A 13 -7.95 5.33 -0.36
C GLY A 13 -6.91 4.97 0.71
N VAL A 14 -6.27 3.81 0.58
CA VAL A 14 -5.29 3.29 1.57
C VAL A 14 -4.19 4.31 1.91
N VAL A 15 -3.70 5.08 0.94
CA VAL A 15 -2.65 6.08 1.18
C VAL A 15 -3.20 7.27 1.98
N GLY A 16 -4.38 7.78 1.63
CA GLY A 16 -5.01 8.88 2.37
C GLY A 16 -5.34 8.48 3.81
N LEU A 17 -5.89 7.30 4.02
CA LEU A 17 -6.18 6.76 5.35
C LEU A 17 -4.89 6.62 6.18
N ALA A 18 -3.81 6.09 5.62
CA ALA A 18 -2.54 5.96 6.31
C ALA A 18 -1.92 7.31 6.68
N CYS A 19 -2.00 8.31 5.78
CA CYS A 19 -1.54 9.66 6.06
C CYS A 19 -2.39 10.33 7.15
N ALA A 20 -3.72 10.28 7.02
CA ALA A 20 -4.64 10.87 7.98
C ALA A 20 -4.46 10.28 9.38
N ARG A 21 -4.41 8.95 9.48
CA ARG A 21 -4.11 8.23 10.73
C ARG A 21 -2.79 8.71 11.35
N THR A 22 -1.71 8.79 10.56
CA THR A 22 -0.40 9.19 11.07
C THR A 22 -0.39 10.62 11.58
N LEU A 23 -1.07 11.53 10.89
CA LEU A 23 -1.22 12.93 11.30
C LEU A 23 -2.05 13.04 12.60
N ALA A 24 -3.16 12.30 12.71
CA ALA A 24 -3.96 12.26 13.93
C ALA A 24 -3.18 11.66 15.11
N GLN A 25 -2.37 10.63 14.90
CA GLN A 25 -1.47 10.09 15.91
C GLN A 25 -0.41 11.11 16.38
N ALA A 26 0.01 12.00 15.51
CA ALA A 26 0.89 13.11 15.83
C ALA A 26 0.17 14.28 16.55
N GLY A 27 -1.11 14.12 16.87
CA GLY A 27 -1.90 15.13 17.59
C GLY A 27 -2.47 16.25 16.70
N ARG A 28 -2.51 16.05 15.38
CA ARG A 28 -3.11 17.02 14.46
C ARG A 28 -4.64 16.84 14.44
N ASP A 29 -5.37 17.93 14.26
CA ASP A 29 -6.78 17.91 13.95
C ASP A 29 -6.98 17.63 12.45
N VAL A 30 -7.53 16.46 12.11
CA VAL A 30 -7.54 15.93 10.75
C VAL A 30 -8.96 15.73 10.26
N ILE A 31 -9.27 16.33 9.10
CA ILE A 31 -10.47 16.01 8.32
C ILE A 31 -10.02 15.33 7.01
N LEU A 32 -10.56 14.14 6.74
CA LEU A 32 -10.36 13.44 5.48
C LEU A 32 -11.62 13.59 4.62
N LEU A 33 -11.47 14.15 3.42
CA LEU A 33 -12.56 14.37 2.46
C LEU A 33 -12.55 13.25 1.42
N GLU A 34 -13.68 12.56 1.24
CA GLU A 34 -13.87 11.52 0.22
C GLU A 34 -15.09 11.84 -0.64
N LYS A 35 -14.92 11.75 -1.96
CA LYS A 35 -16.00 12.02 -2.92
C LYS A 35 -17.05 10.91 -2.99
N ALA A 36 -16.67 9.69 -2.65
CA ALA A 36 -17.55 8.52 -2.63
C ALA A 36 -18.26 8.38 -1.27
N ASP A 37 -19.14 7.44 -1.19
CA ASP A 37 -19.93 7.10 0.01
C ASP A 37 -19.21 6.12 0.95
N ASP A 38 -18.01 5.63 0.56
CA ASP A 38 -17.23 4.67 1.34
C ASP A 38 -15.73 4.81 1.09
N ILE A 39 -14.91 4.20 1.96
CA ILE A 39 -13.46 4.13 1.83
C ILE A 39 -13.04 3.21 0.67
N GLY A 40 -11.86 3.45 0.11
CA GLY A 40 -11.19 2.51 -0.80
C GLY A 40 -11.87 2.25 -2.15
N THR A 41 -12.95 2.94 -2.49
CA THR A 41 -13.79 2.70 -3.67
C THR A 41 -13.07 2.87 -5.03
N GLY A 42 -11.93 3.55 -5.05
CA GLY A 42 -11.10 3.78 -6.23
C GLY A 42 -10.09 2.65 -6.48
N THR A 43 -8.83 3.01 -6.68
CA THR A 43 -7.71 2.08 -6.95
C THR A 43 -7.47 1.08 -5.82
N SER A 44 -7.74 1.47 -4.57
CA SER A 44 -7.51 0.63 -3.40
C SER A 44 -8.41 -0.61 -3.32
N SER A 45 -9.53 -0.65 -4.04
CA SER A 45 -10.38 -1.85 -4.19
C SER A 45 -10.07 -2.67 -5.45
N ARG A 46 -9.08 -2.24 -6.25
CA ARG A 46 -8.73 -2.86 -7.54
C ARG A 46 -7.26 -3.25 -7.56
N ASN A 47 -6.87 -4.06 -6.60
CA ASN A 47 -5.51 -4.55 -6.43
C ASN A 47 -5.50 -6.08 -6.35
N SER A 48 -4.32 -6.68 -6.33
CA SER A 48 -4.13 -8.13 -6.22
C SER A 48 -3.88 -8.60 -4.79
N GLU A 49 -3.96 -7.70 -3.82
CA GLU A 49 -3.74 -7.99 -2.39
C GLU A 49 -2.38 -8.62 -2.07
N VAL A 50 -1.42 -8.42 -2.96
CA VAL A 50 -0.06 -8.96 -2.79
C VAL A 50 0.79 -7.99 -1.98
N ILE A 51 1.37 -8.48 -0.90
CA ILE A 51 2.43 -7.80 -0.17
C ILE A 51 3.72 -7.97 -0.96
N HIS A 52 4.13 -6.92 -1.68
CA HIS A 52 5.26 -6.96 -2.60
C HIS A 52 6.61 -6.93 -1.89
N GLY A 53 7.55 -7.79 -2.32
CA GLY A 53 8.91 -7.86 -1.76
C GLY A 53 9.88 -6.76 -2.21
N GLY A 54 9.60 -6.01 -3.29
CA GLY A 54 10.53 -5.00 -3.84
C GLY A 54 11.46 -5.50 -4.96
N ILE A 55 11.26 -6.71 -5.46
CA ILE A 55 12.18 -7.43 -6.38
C ILE A 55 12.35 -6.73 -7.74
N TYR A 56 11.23 -6.22 -8.32
CA TYR A 56 11.16 -5.83 -9.74
C TYR A 56 11.55 -4.37 -10.03
N TYR A 57 11.65 -3.54 -9.03
CA TYR A 57 11.73 -2.09 -9.21
C TYR A 57 13.15 -1.61 -9.49
N ALA A 58 13.27 -0.42 -10.05
CA ALA A 58 14.58 0.20 -10.25
C ALA A 58 15.22 0.47 -8.88
N LYS A 59 16.52 0.19 -8.80
CA LYS A 59 17.32 0.47 -7.59
C LYS A 59 17.16 1.94 -7.17
N ASP A 60 17.07 2.17 -5.87
CA ASP A 60 16.95 3.49 -5.23
C ASP A 60 15.65 4.26 -5.60
N SER A 61 14.72 3.62 -6.32
CA SER A 61 13.40 4.22 -6.53
C SER A 61 12.59 4.19 -5.22
N LEU A 62 11.74 5.21 -5.01
CA LEU A 62 10.81 5.21 -3.87
C LEU A 62 9.98 3.93 -3.81
N LYS A 63 9.62 3.37 -4.97
CA LYS A 63 8.84 2.13 -5.03
C LYS A 63 9.63 0.92 -4.52
N ALA A 64 10.94 0.83 -4.81
CA ALA A 64 11.79 -0.23 -4.26
C ALA A 64 11.94 -0.06 -2.74
N LEU A 65 12.31 1.11 -2.28
CA LEU A 65 12.49 1.43 -0.85
C LEU A 65 11.20 1.17 -0.05
N CYS A 66 10.09 1.77 -0.48
CA CYS A 66 8.80 1.60 0.21
C CYS A 66 8.29 0.15 0.21
N CYS A 67 8.58 -0.66 -0.83
CA CYS A 67 8.19 -2.06 -0.82
C CYS A 67 9.02 -2.90 0.16
N VAL A 68 10.32 -2.64 0.27
CA VAL A 68 11.20 -3.39 1.18
C VAL A 68 10.88 -3.07 2.64
N GLU A 69 10.86 -1.78 2.99
CA GLU A 69 10.56 -1.33 4.35
C GLU A 69 9.08 -1.56 4.71
N GLY A 70 8.18 -1.14 3.83
CA GLY A 70 6.72 -1.22 4.05
C GLY A 70 6.21 -2.64 4.19
N LYS A 71 6.86 -3.62 3.56
CA LYS A 71 6.52 -5.03 3.73
C LYS A 71 6.62 -5.48 5.19
N GLU A 72 7.72 -5.22 5.85
CA GLU A 72 7.91 -5.62 7.26
C GLU A 72 6.97 -4.84 8.17
N MET A 73 6.85 -3.52 7.98
CA MET A 73 5.90 -2.68 8.72
C MET A 73 4.46 -3.17 8.55
N LEU A 74 4.10 -3.63 7.35
CA LEU A 74 2.75 -4.11 7.07
C LEU A 74 2.46 -5.43 7.79
N TYR A 75 3.41 -6.37 7.83
CA TYR A 75 3.26 -7.61 8.60
C TYR A 75 3.11 -7.34 10.11
N GLU A 76 3.92 -6.44 10.66
CA GLU A 76 3.83 -6.04 12.08
C GLU A 76 2.49 -5.37 12.37
N TYR A 77 2.06 -4.47 11.49
CA TYR A 77 0.76 -3.79 11.61
C TYR A 77 -0.40 -4.79 11.58
N CYS A 78 -0.44 -5.66 10.58
CA CYS A 78 -1.51 -6.64 10.44
C CYS A 78 -1.60 -7.57 11.65
N ALA A 79 -0.47 -8.05 12.15
CA ALA A 79 -0.42 -8.91 13.34
C ALA A 79 -0.93 -8.19 14.60
N SER A 80 -0.58 -6.92 14.79
CA SER A 80 -0.98 -6.14 15.97
C SER A 80 -2.43 -5.66 15.93
N HIS A 81 -3.03 -5.53 14.74
CA HIS A 81 -4.39 -5.01 14.54
C HIS A 81 -5.40 -6.08 14.10
N GLY A 82 -5.00 -7.35 14.04
CA GLY A 82 -5.90 -8.44 13.67
C GLY A 82 -6.35 -8.40 12.20
N VAL A 83 -5.58 -7.76 11.32
CA VAL A 83 -5.85 -7.74 9.88
C VAL A 83 -5.43 -9.08 9.28
N GLU A 84 -6.34 -9.71 8.52
CA GLU A 84 -6.03 -10.98 7.86
C GLU A 84 -4.90 -10.83 6.84
N HIS A 85 -3.88 -11.66 6.99
CA HIS A 85 -2.73 -11.69 6.10
C HIS A 85 -2.05 -13.05 6.16
N ASN A 86 -1.31 -13.40 5.11
CA ASN A 86 -0.58 -14.65 5.08
C ASN A 86 0.74 -14.52 4.30
N ARG A 87 1.84 -14.90 4.92
CA ARG A 87 3.18 -14.92 4.30
C ARG A 87 3.37 -16.24 3.54
N ILE A 88 2.66 -16.40 2.43
CA ILE A 88 2.63 -17.64 1.63
C ILE A 88 3.84 -17.82 0.71
N GLY A 89 4.62 -16.77 0.51
CA GLY A 89 5.69 -16.75 -0.48
C GLY A 89 5.17 -16.59 -1.91
N LYS A 90 6.12 -16.55 -2.84
CA LYS A 90 5.87 -16.54 -4.29
C LYS A 90 7.03 -17.19 -5.02
N ILE A 91 6.74 -18.00 -6.03
CA ILE A 91 7.76 -18.53 -6.93
C ILE A 91 7.67 -17.81 -8.27
N ILE A 92 8.79 -17.29 -8.75
CA ILE A 92 8.94 -16.74 -10.09
C ILE A 92 9.61 -17.84 -10.92
N VAL A 93 8.99 -18.23 -12.02
CA VAL A 93 9.33 -19.46 -12.77
C VAL A 93 10.06 -19.09 -14.05
N ALA A 94 11.12 -19.85 -14.36
CA ALA A 94 11.78 -19.92 -15.67
C ALA A 94 11.48 -21.26 -16.33
N ILE A 95 10.86 -21.25 -17.51
CA ILE A 95 10.49 -22.47 -18.26
C ILE A 95 11.62 -22.88 -19.19
N THR A 96 12.34 -21.93 -19.76
CA THR A 96 13.43 -22.13 -20.72
C THR A 96 14.77 -21.65 -20.16
N GLU A 97 15.88 -22.12 -20.74
CA GLU A 97 17.23 -21.69 -20.37
C GLU A 97 17.44 -20.18 -20.55
N ASP A 98 16.86 -19.57 -21.59
CA ASP A 98 16.93 -18.13 -21.79
C ASP A 98 16.19 -17.33 -20.68
N GLU A 99 15.17 -17.93 -20.08
CA GLU A 99 14.45 -17.35 -18.95
C GLU A 99 15.23 -17.52 -17.64
N VAL A 100 16.05 -18.56 -17.53
CA VAL A 100 16.95 -18.77 -16.37
C VAL A 100 17.90 -17.59 -16.21
N VAL A 101 18.50 -17.13 -17.31
CA VAL A 101 19.39 -15.94 -17.28
C VAL A 101 18.65 -14.70 -16.77
N LYS A 102 17.41 -14.48 -17.22
CA LYS A 102 16.59 -13.36 -16.76
C LYS A 102 16.23 -13.50 -15.26
N LEU A 103 16.05 -14.73 -14.79
CA LEU A 103 15.75 -15.00 -13.40
C LEU A 103 16.96 -14.71 -12.49
N GLU A 104 18.18 -15.01 -12.96
CA GLU A 104 19.42 -14.65 -12.29
C GLU A 104 19.61 -13.12 -12.20
N GLU A 105 19.36 -12.40 -13.31
CA GLU A 105 19.37 -10.94 -13.33
C GLU A 105 18.33 -10.35 -12.35
N LEU A 106 17.14 -10.96 -12.29
CA LEU A 106 16.09 -10.55 -11.37
C LEU A 106 16.48 -10.77 -9.90
N LYS A 107 17.14 -11.89 -9.60
CA LYS A 107 17.68 -12.16 -8.27
C LYS A 107 18.69 -11.11 -7.86
N ALA A 108 19.68 -10.83 -8.73
CA ALA A 108 20.69 -9.80 -8.47
C ALA A 108 20.06 -8.41 -8.27
N LYS A 109 19.03 -8.08 -9.05
CA LYS A 109 18.27 -6.84 -8.91
C LYS A 109 17.52 -6.76 -7.57
N GLY A 110 16.88 -7.84 -7.14
CA GLY A 110 16.22 -7.93 -5.84
C GLY A 110 17.20 -7.75 -4.69
N GLU A 111 18.35 -8.42 -4.73
CA GLU A 111 19.42 -8.27 -3.74
C GLU A 111 19.95 -6.83 -3.69
N ALA A 112 20.12 -6.18 -4.83
CA ALA A 112 20.52 -4.76 -4.92
C ALA A 112 19.49 -3.80 -4.33
N ASN A 113 18.21 -4.20 -4.24
CA ASN A 113 17.12 -3.49 -3.58
C ASN A 113 16.98 -3.79 -2.07
N GLY A 114 17.80 -4.71 -1.53
CA GLY A 114 17.71 -5.11 -0.13
C GLY A 114 16.81 -6.33 0.14
N VAL A 115 16.42 -7.07 -0.91
CA VAL A 115 15.66 -8.33 -0.78
C VAL A 115 16.64 -9.49 -0.68
N HIS A 116 17.01 -9.88 0.53
CA HIS A 116 18.09 -10.85 0.79
C HIS A 116 17.62 -12.27 1.05
N ASP A 117 16.32 -12.52 1.03
CA ASP A 117 15.71 -13.82 1.32
C ASP A 117 15.36 -14.65 0.06
N LEU A 118 15.74 -14.17 -1.11
CA LEU A 118 15.46 -14.86 -2.37
C LEU A 118 16.24 -16.18 -2.47
N THR A 119 15.52 -17.29 -2.67
CA THR A 119 16.08 -18.62 -2.74
C THR A 119 15.93 -19.20 -4.14
N TRP A 120 17.03 -19.72 -4.70
CA TRP A 120 17.02 -20.42 -5.98
C TRP A 120 16.45 -21.83 -5.84
N LEU A 121 15.60 -22.22 -6.79
CA LEU A 121 15.06 -23.57 -6.91
C LEU A 121 15.49 -24.17 -8.25
N ASP A 122 16.13 -25.34 -8.21
CA ASP A 122 16.39 -26.13 -9.40
C ASP A 122 15.13 -26.85 -9.92
N ALA A 123 15.20 -27.50 -11.08
CA ALA A 123 14.05 -28.17 -11.69
C ALA A 123 13.43 -29.26 -10.79
N LYS A 124 14.25 -29.94 -9.96
CA LYS A 124 13.76 -30.95 -9.02
C LYS A 124 13.01 -30.28 -7.86
N GLN A 125 13.58 -29.26 -7.26
CA GLN A 125 12.97 -28.48 -6.20
C GLN A 125 11.68 -27.78 -6.67
N MET A 126 11.66 -27.30 -7.92
CA MET A 126 10.44 -26.77 -8.55
C MET A 126 9.35 -27.83 -8.64
N LYS A 127 9.68 -29.05 -9.05
CA LYS A 127 8.71 -30.15 -9.15
C LYS A 127 8.17 -30.59 -7.80
N GLU A 128 8.98 -30.48 -6.74
CA GLU A 128 8.55 -30.77 -5.37
C GLU A 128 7.64 -29.66 -4.82
N ALA A 129 7.98 -28.40 -5.09
CA ALA A 129 7.21 -27.24 -4.63
C ALA A 129 5.88 -27.07 -5.38
N GLU A 130 5.90 -27.22 -6.71
CA GLU A 130 4.75 -27.04 -7.60
C GLU A 130 4.64 -28.22 -8.58
N PRO A 131 4.03 -29.33 -8.18
CA PRO A 131 4.01 -30.57 -8.98
C PRO A 131 3.38 -30.43 -10.37
N ASN A 132 2.50 -29.46 -10.56
CA ASN A 132 1.81 -29.21 -11.83
C ASN A 132 2.53 -28.20 -12.74
N VAL A 133 3.66 -27.65 -12.28
CA VAL A 133 4.48 -26.70 -13.05
C VAL A 133 5.70 -27.41 -13.58
N THR A 134 5.96 -27.28 -14.89
CA THR A 134 7.21 -27.71 -15.52
C THR A 134 8.10 -26.50 -15.72
N ALA A 135 9.27 -26.48 -15.08
CA ALA A 135 10.19 -25.36 -15.11
C ALA A 135 11.64 -25.83 -15.11
N ALA A 136 12.53 -25.06 -15.73
CA ALA A 136 13.96 -25.25 -15.68
C ALA A 136 14.54 -24.76 -14.33
N ALA A 137 13.99 -23.66 -13.79
CA ALA A 137 14.36 -23.11 -12.49
C ALA A 137 13.25 -22.26 -11.89
N GLY A 138 13.36 -21.89 -10.62
CA GLY A 138 12.50 -20.96 -9.92
C GLY A 138 13.27 -20.05 -8.97
N LEU A 139 12.69 -18.90 -8.69
CA LEU A 139 13.16 -17.98 -7.66
C LEU A 139 12.05 -17.81 -6.62
N MET A 140 12.27 -18.37 -5.44
CA MET A 140 11.36 -18.28 -4.31
C MET A 140 11.58 -16.95 -3.56
N SER A 141 10.50 -16.21 -3.33
CA SER A 141 10.46 -15.03 -2.47
C SER A 141 9.59 -15.34 -1.25
N PRO A 142 10.17 -15.83 -0.15
CA PRO A 142 9.40 -16.30 1.01
C PRO A 142 8.71 -15.18 1.78
N SER A 143 9.20 -13.95 1.65
CA SER A 143 8.59 -12.78 2.30
C SER A 143 7.45 -12.13 1.52
N THR A 144 7.17 -12.56 0.30
CA THR A 144 5.96 -12.17 -0.42
C THR A 144 4.74 -12.79 0.26
N GLY A 145 3.64 -12.07 0.35
CA GLY A 145 2.42 -12.58 0.97
C GLY A 145 1.16 -11.96 0.40
N ILE A 146 0.06 -12.21 1.07
CA ILE A 146 -1.26 -11.64 0.76
C ILE A 146 -1.84 -10.98 2.00
N ILE A 147 -2.72 -10.00 1.78
CA ILE A 147 -3.41 -9.23 2.81
C ILE A 147 -4.87 -9.07 2.43
N GLU A 148 -5.75 -9.03 3.42
CA GLU A 148 -7.11 -8.56 3.24
C GLU A 148 -7.10 -7.02 3.26
N SER A 149 -7.17 -6.42 2.07
CA SER A 149 -6.92 -4.99 1.88
C SER A 149 -8.03 -4.10 2.43
N HIS A 150 -9.28 -4.58 2.47
CA HIS A 150 -10.40 -3.82 3.01
C HIS A 150 -10.31 -3.73 4.55
N GLY A 151 -10.06 -4.83 5.24
CA GLY A 151 -9.85 -4.84 6.69
C GLY A 151 -8.64 -4.00 7.11
N TYR A 152 -7.57 -3.97 6.28
CA TYR A 152 -6.46 -3.06 6.49
C TYR A 152 -6.92 -1.59 6.46
N MET A 153 -7.72 -1.20 5.47
CA MET A 153 -8.25 0.16 5.37
C MET A 153 -9.23 0.49 6.51
N LEU A 154 -10.09 -0.46 6.90
CA LEU A 154 -10.99 -0.29 8.06
C LEU A 154 -10.21 -0.10 9.35
N SER A 155 -9.12 -0.82 9.54
CA SER A 155 -8.24 -0.64 10.70
C SER A 155 -7.60 0.75 10.74
N LEU A 156 -7.13 1.25 9.60
CA LEU A 156 -6.59 2.61 9.49
C LEU A 156 -7.65 3.69 9.77
N GLN A 157 -8.88 3.48 9.28
CA GLN A 157 -10.02 4.34 9.58
C GLN A 157 -10.33 4.37 11.07
N GLY A 158 -10.44 3.21 11.70
CA GLY A 158 -10.73 3.11 13.14
C GLY A 158 -9.70 3.84 13.98
N GLU A 159 -8.40 3.67 13.69
CA GLU A 159 -7.35 4.39 14.41
C GLU A 159 -7.38 5.92 14.17
N LEU A 160 -7.78 6.38 12.99
CA LEU A 160 -8.00 7.80 12.70
C LEU A 160 -9.13 8.37 13.57
N GLU A 161 -10.28 7.68 13.59
CA GLU A 161 -11.47 8.07 14.34
C GLU A 161 -11.25 8.01 15.86
N ASP A 162 -10.55 7.00 16.36
CA ASP A 162 -10.16 6.86 17.78
C ASP A 162 -9.27 8.03 18.26
N ARG A 163 -8.60 8.72 17.34
CA ARG A 163 -7.78 9.91 17.62
C ARG A 163 -8.52 11.22 17.37
N GLY A 164 -9.84 11.16 17.12
CA GLY A 164 -10.68 12.32 16.89
C GLY A 164 -10.65 12.85 15.46
N GLY A 165 -9.97 12.18 14.53
CA GLY A 165 -10.06 12.51 13.10
C GLY A 165 -11.42 12.18 12.54
N MET A 166 -11.85 12.90 11.51
CA MET A 166 -13.17 12.75 10.88
C MET A 166 -13.02 12.42 9.40
N ILE A 167 -13.95 11.60 8.88
CA ILE A 167 -14.10 11.38 7.44
C ILE A 167 -15.42 11.96 6.97
N ALA A 168 -15.35 12.87 5.99
CA ALA A 168 -16.51 13.43 5.32
C ALA A 168 -16.68 12.73 3.96
N PHE A 169 -17.63 11.81 3.88
CA PHE A 169 -18.02 11.14 2.65
C PHE A 169 -18.91 12.04 1.77
N ASN A 170 -19.10 11.68 0.49
CA ASN A 170 -19.86 12.43 -0.49
C ASN A 170 -19.41 13.90 -0.61
N THR A 171 -18.12 14.14 -0.35
CA THR A 171 -17.54 15.48 -0.26
C THR A 171 -16.39 15.62 -1.27
N PRO A 172 -16.70 15.75 -2.57
CA PRO A 172 -15.69 15.96 -3.60
C PRO A 172 -15.00 17.31 -3.42
N VAL A 173 -13.69 17.34 -3.60
CA VAL A 173 -12.92 18.58 -3.63
C VAL A 173 -12.91 19.12 -5.06
N ASP A 174 -13.49 20.30 -5.25
CA ASP A 174 -13.61 20.97 -6.56
C ASP A 174 -12.42 21.88 -6.86
N GLY A 175 -11.65 22.26 -5.84
CA GLY A 175 -10.46 23.08 -5.98
C GLY A 175 -10.01 23.72 -4.69
N GLY A 176 -8.97 24.53 -4.80
CA GLY A 176 -8.43 25.29 -3.67
C GLY A 176 -7.50 26.39 -4.14
N GLU A 177 -7.12 27.24 -3.21
CA GLU A 177 -6.18 28.33 -3.45
C GLU A 177 -5.32 28.60 -2.22
N VAL A 178 -4.09 29.03 -2.44
CA VAL A 178 -3.20 29.50 -1.37
C VAL A 178 -3.50 30.97 -1.11
N LEU A 179 -3.87 31.30 0.11
CA LEU A 179 -4.18 32.66 0.54
C LEU A 179 -2.90 33.47 0.79
N ALA A 180 -3.03 34.79 0.83
CA ALA A 180 -1.92 35.71 1.04
C ALA A 180 -1.17 35.51 2.38
N ASP A 181 -1.85 34.95 3.38
CA ASP A 181 -1.31 34.63 4.70
C ASP A 181 -0.70 33.21 4.79
N GLY A 182 -0.67 32.47 3.66
CA GLY A 182 -0.11 31.13 3.56
C GLY A 182 -1.09 30.01 3.91
N ARG A 183 -2.29 30.29 4.33
CA ARG A 183 -3.35 29.28 4.51
C ARG A 183 -3.81 28.77 3.15
N ILE A 184 -4.40 27.57 3.15
CA ILE A 184 -4.98 26.96 1.95
C ILE A 184 -6.50 26.97 2.14
N ARG A 185 -7.21 27.62 1.22
CA ARG A 185 -8.66 27.50 1.14
C ARG A 185 -9.00 26.29 0.27
N ILE A 186 -9.86 25.40 0.76
CA ILE A 186 -10.36 24.24 0.01
C ILE A 186 -11.85 24.45 -0.25
N ARG A 187 -12.27 24.23 -1.49
CA ARG A 187 -13.69 24.21 -1.87
C ARG A 187 -14.11 22.75 -2.05
N ALA A 188 -15.00 22.32 -1.19
CA ALA A 188 -15.65 21.02 -1.27
C ALA A 188 -17.07 21.19 -1.81
N GLY A 189 -17.39 20.37 -2.80
CA GLY A 189 -18.69 20.33 -3.46
C GLY A 189 -19.65 19.31 -2.84
N GLY A 190 -20.46 18.67 -3.69
CA GLY A 190 -21.46 17.67 -3.28
C GLY A 190 -22.77 18.30 -2.82
N ASP A 191 -23.53 17.56 -2.01
CA ASP A 191 -24.87 17.94 -1.57
C ASP A 191 -24.88 19.13 -0.60
N ALA A 192 -23.77 19.37 0.10
CA ALA A 192 -23.59 20.48 1.03
C ALA A 192 -22.25 21.18 0.78
N PRO A 193 -22.17 22.05 -0.26
CA PRO A 193 -20.94 22.75 -0.59
C PRO A 193 -20.41 23.58 0.59
N MET A 194 -19.11 23.46 0.87
CA MET A 194 -18.44 24.16 1.97
C MET A 194 -17.07 24.70 1.56
N GLU A 195 -16.59 25.67 2.34
CA GLU A 195 -15.20 26.15 2.29
C GLU A 195 -14.52 25.88 3.64
N LEU A 196 -13.33 25.27 3.56
CA LEU A 196 -12.43 25.00 4.69
C LEU A 196 -11.20 25.88 4.59
#